data_361a11d5bf28a62889cbd34a33324728
#
_entry.id   361a11d5bf28a62889cbd34a33324728
#
_cell.length_a   1.000
_cell.length_b   1.000
_cell.length_c   1.000
_cell.angle_alpha   90.00
_cell.angle_beta   90.00
_cell.angle_gamma   90.00
#
_symmetry.space_group_name_H-M   'P 1'
#
loop_
_entity.id
_entity.type
_entity.pdbx_description
1 polymer ?
#
loop_
_entity_poly.entity_id
_entity_poly.type
_entity_poly.pdbx_seq_one_letter_code
_entity_poly.pdbx_strand_id
1 'polypeptide(L)'
;MKLQLFISHNGGVSRRKAFDHVLAGDVTVNGMVIREPSHMIEPTEDKVALSGNEIRPKPYEYIMLNKPAGVVTTCEAQFDQRGVMSILPPNLRHLKPVGRLDKDTEGLLVLTNDGAMANRLAHPSFDVNKTYHVRVSRRMEFREKDRLEQGVVIDKFRTAPARVANMQFHGGFTEFDLTIHEGHKHQVRLMCHEVGHDVVHLARIAQGPLKLDTLKPGAWRPLTGEEVALLHAIGRPAPVKWRPPQPGAPRPVFKSHSGARRFSANRDWHSDKGSRHAPGTSSTAPRREDRPRTADHRRRDDKPRAEGAPRREYKPYGRDARPAPDRPRSDRPSPGKRFASGPKPYKKVFGKKTFRKSA
;
A
#
# COMPACT_ATOMS: atom_id res chain seq x y z
N MET A 1 3.62 -9.00 20.28
CA MET A 1 3.84 -8.62 18.83
C MET A 1 4.64 -9.72 18.16
N LYS A 2 4.47 -9.96 16.80
CA LYS A 2 5.33 -10.94 16.09
C LYS A 2 6.77 -10.45 15.97
N LEU A 3 7.74 -11.32 16.25
CA LEU A 3 9.18 -11.03 16.25
C LEU A 3 9.67 -10.38 14.94
N GLN A 4 9.32 -10.94 13.78
CA GLN A 4 9.69 -10.34 12.49
C GLN A 4 9.17 -8.91 12.29
N LEU A 5 8.00 -8.57 12.85
CA LEU A 5 7.46 -7.21 12.79
C LEU A 5 8.24 -6.27 13.70
N PHE A 6 8.56 -6.71 14.91
CA PHE A 6 9.38 -5.95 15.84
C PHE A 6 10.74 -5.59 15.25
N ILE A 7 11.43 -6.58 14.67
CA ILE A 7 12.73 -6.38 14.02
C ILE A 7 12.61 -5.41 12.85
N SER A 8 11.58 -5.58 12.01
CA SER A 8 11.38 -4.70 10.86
C SER A 8 11.07 -3.25 11.26
N HIS A 9 10.33 -3.04 12.35
CA HIS A 9 9.99 -1.70 12.82
C HIS A 9 11.17 -1.00 13.50
N ASN A 10 11.93 -1.74 14.29
CA ASN A 10 12.92 -1.18 15.21
C ASN A 10 14.36 -1.40 14.76
N GLY A 11 14.63 -2.50 14.04
CA GLY A 11 15.97 -2.92 13.61
C GLY A 11 16.43 -2.34 12.27
N GLY A 12 15.63 -1.48 11.61
CA GLY A 12 16.03 -0.81 10.36
C GLY A 12 16.06 -1.70 9.11
N VAL A 13 15.57 -2.94 9.18
CA VAL A 13 15.54 -3.88 8.06
C VAL A 13 14.12 -4.04 7.49
N SER A 14 14.00 -4.49 6.23
CA SER A 14 12.69 -4.78 5.65
C SER A 14 12.05 -6.02 6.28
N ARG A 15 10.70 -6.17 6.18
CA ARG A 15 10.01 -7.36 6.68
C ARG A 15 10.55 -8.68 6.11
N ARG A 16 10.95 -8.69 4.83
CA ARG A 16 11.55 -9.87 4.19
C ARG A 16 12.92 -10.17 4.79
N LYS A 17 13.80 -9.17 4.89
CA LYS A 17 15.11 -9.34 5.55
C LYS A 17 14.96 -9.75 7.01
N ALA A 18 14.01 -9.18 7.77
CA ALA A 18 13.74 -9.58 9.14
C ALA A 18 13.30 -11.06 9.23
N PHE A 19 12.45 -11.50 8.30
CA PHE A 19 12.05 -12.89 8.17
C PHE A 19 13.26 -13.81 7.89
N ASP A 20 14.11 -13.44 6.92
CA ASP A 20 15.32 -14.20 6.56
C ASP A 20 16.30 -14.29 7.73
N HIS A 21 16.54 -13.20 8.47
CA HIS A 21 17.41 -13.18 9.66
C HIS A 21 16.89 -14.11 10.76
N VAL A 22 15.56 -14.14 11.00
CA VAL A 22 14.99 -15.04 12.01
C VAL A 22 15.20 -16.50 11.58
N LEU A 23 14.93 -16.86 10.33
CA LEU A 23 15.16 -18.21 9.83
C LEU A 23 16.64 -18.64 9.89
N ALA A 24 17.55 -17.72 9.58
CA ALA A 24 18.99 -17.96 9.66
C ALA A 24 19.47 -18.19 11.11
N GLY A 25 18.71 -17.72 12.11
CA GLY A 25 19.08 -17.81 13.52
C GLY A 25 19.94 -16.64 14.00
N ASP A 26 19.96 -15.52 13.27
CA ASP A 26 20.68 -14.30 13.63
C ASP A 26 19.99 -13.52 14.76
N VAL A 27 18.83 -14.01 15.21
CA VAL A 27 17.97 -13.28 16.18
C VAL A 27 17.91 -14.05 17.50
N THR A 28 18.12 -13.32 18.59
CA THR A 28 17.90 -13.83 19.95
C THR A 28 16.80 -13.06 20.65
N VAL A 29 16.03 -13.79 21.48
CA VAL A 29 15.07 -13.21 22.43
C VAL A 29 15.47 -13.71 23.81
N ASN A 30 15.73 -12.80 24.73
CA ASN A 30 16.21 -13.12 26.10
C ASN A 30 17.46 -14.04 26.10
N GLY A 31 18.34 -13.86 25.11
CA GLY A 31 19.56 -14.66 24.94
C GLY A 31 19.37 -15.99 24.21
N MET A 32 18.15 -16.43 23.93
CA MET A 32 17.85 -17.67 23.19
C MET A 32 17.67 -17.39 21.70
N VAL A 33 18.29 -18.21 20.84
CA VAL A 33 18.14 -18.13 19.39
C VAL A 33 16.73 -18.55 18.98
N ILE A 34 16.02 -17.67 18.29
CA ILE A 34 14.67 -17.93 17.76
C ILE A 34 14.75 -18.02 16.23
N ARG A 35 14.19 -19.14 15.67
CA ARG A 35 14.13 -19.38 14.21
C ARG A 35 12.71 -19.34 13.67
N GLU A 36 11.71 -18.99 14.50
CA GLU A 36 10.32 -18.86 14.10
C GLU A 36 9.94 -17.37 13.92
N PRO A 37 9.70 -16.90 12.67
CA PRO A 37 9.35 -15.48 12.42
C PRO A 37 8.03 -15.04 13.04
N SER A 38 7.11 -15.98 13.29
CA SER A 38 5.82 -15.71 13.93
C SER A 38 5.87 -15.73 15.45
N HIS A 39 7.03 -16.04 16.05
CA HIS A 39 7.23 -16.01 17.49
C HIS A 39 6.70 -14.71 18.10
N MET A 40 5.92 -14.84 19.18
CA MET A 40 5.31 -13.71 19.86
C MET A 40 6.24 -13.19 20.94
N ILE A 41 6.45 -11.87 20.95
CA ILE A 41 7.23 -11.18 21.96
C ILE A 41 6.41 -10.08 22.59
N GLU A 42 6.78 -9.72 23.83
CA GLU A 42 6.32 -8.50 24.51
C GLU A 42 7.39 -7.42 24.40
N PRO A 43 7.18 -6.37 23.55
CA PRO A 43 8.22 -5.38 23.25
C PRO A 43 8.78 -4.61 24.44
N THR A 44 8.03 -4.55 25.54
CA THR A 44 8.43 -3.82 26.77
C THR A 44 9.22 -4.69 27.74
N GLU A 45 9.16 -6.01 27.62
CA GLU A 45 9.74 -6.98 28.53
C GLU A 45 10.87 -7.78 27.90
N ASP A 46 10.68 -8.19 26.63
CA ASP A 46 11.62 -9.06 25.92
C ASP A 46 12.81 -8.28 25.35
N LYS A 47 14.02 -8.77 25.63
CA LYS A 47 15.26 -8.28 25.04
C LYS A 47 15.52 -8.97 23.71
N VAL A 48 15.36 -8.25 22.62
CA VAL A 48 15.58 -8.76 21.26
C VAL A 48 16.92 -8.25 20.74
N ALA A 49 17.75 -9.16 20.21
CA ALA A 49 18.98 -8.77 19.51
C ALA A 49 19.02 -9.37 18.11
N LEU A 50 19.57 -8.62 17.15
CA LEU A 50 19.85 -9.02 15.79
C LEU A 50 21.37 -9.02 15.57
N SER A 51 21.92 -10.16 15.21
CA SER A 51 23.39 -10.35 15.02
C SER A 51 24.20 -9.80 16.21
N GLY A 52 23.73 -10.05 17.44
CA GLY A 52 24.35 -9.60 18.69
C GLY A 52 24.05 -8.15 19.09
N ASN A 53 23.41 -7.35 18.23
CA ASN A 53 23.06 -5.97 18.56
C ASN A 53 21.62 -5.88 19.10
N GLU A 54 21.47 -5.34 20.32
CA GLU A 54 20.17 -5.13 20.94
C GLU A 54 19.31 -4.18 20.14
N ILE A 55 18.06 -4.59 19.87
CA ILE A 55 17.04 -3.75 19.20
C ILE A 55 16.09 -3.23 20.28
N ARG A 56 16.03 -1.91 20.45
CA ARG A 56 15.12 -1.25 21.37
C ARG A 56 13.87 -0.75 20.65
N PRO A 57 12.69 -0.77 21.31
CA PRO A 57 11.48 -0.16 20.77
C PRO A 57 11.71 1.32 20.45
N LYS A 58 11.31 1.73 19.24
CA LYS A 58 11.31 3.14 18.82
C LYS A 58 9.90 3.70 18.91
N PRO A 59 9.73 4.98 19.27
CA PRO A 59 8.43 5.61 19.22
C PRO A 59 7.88 5.61 17.78
N TYR A 60 6.56 5.57 17.65
CA TYR A 60 5.94 5.75 16.35
C TYR A 60 6.00 7.22 15.93
N GLU A 61 6.43 7.43 14.71
CA GLU A 61 6.53 8.75 14.09
C GLU A 61 5.62 8.80 12.87
N TYR A 62 4.99 9.94 12.66
CA TYR A 62 4.06 10.17 11.55
C TYR A 62 4.35 11.53 10.96
N ILE A 63 4.64 11.59 9.67
CA ILE A 63 4.82 12.85 8.97
C ILE A 63 3.92 12.91 7.73
N MET A 64 3.51 14.12 7.37
CA MET A 64 2.88 14.44 6.11
C MET A 64 3.90 15.13 5.23
N LEU A 65 4.09 14.64 4.02
CA LEU A 65 4.90 15.24 2.98
C LEU A 65 4.00 15.70 1.84
N ASN A 66 4.18 16.91 1.34
CA ASN A 66 3.66 17.30 0.04
C ASN A 66 4.67 16.86 -1.02
N LYS A 67 4.45 15.68 -1.60
CA LYS A 67 5.33 15.12 -2.62
C LYS A 67 5.30 16.00 -3.88
N PRO A 68 6.42 16.52 -4.36
CA PRO A 68 6.45 17.25 -5.63
C PRO A 68 6.38 16.30 -6.83
N ALA A 69 6.01 16.83 -7.99
CA ALA A 69 6.11 16.12 -9.27
C ALA A 69 7.58 15.74 -9.57
N GLY A 70 7.78 14.74 -10.41
CA GLY A 70 9.09 14.25 -10.82
C GLY A 70 9.81 13.36 -9.79
N VAL A 71 9.27 13.19 -8.58
CA VAL A 71 9.84 12.37 -7.51
C VAL A 71 9.10 11.03 -7.42
N VAL A 72 9.84 9.93 -7.36
CA VAL A 72 9.27 8.57 -7.26
C VAL A 72 9.03 8.18 -5.82
N THR A 73 7.89 7.58 -5.53
CA THR A 73 7.58 7.03 -4.19
C THR A 73 8.29 5.69 -4.01
N THR A 74 9.58 5.75 -3.67
CA THR A 74 10.43 4.59 -3.39
C THR A 74 11.28 4.82 -2.15
N CYS A 75 11.58 3.74 -1.42
CA CYS A 75 12.52 3.77 -0.29
C CYS A 75 13.98 3.69 -0.76
N GLU A 76 14.23 3.07 -1.91
CA GLU A 76 15.56 2.92 -2.50
C GLU A 76 15.54 3.60 -3.88
N ALA A 77 16.52 4.45 -4.13
CA ALA A 77 16.70 5.05 -5.44
C ALA A 77 17.09 3.95 -6.43
N GLN A 78 16.34 3.84 -7.53
CA GLN A 78 16.68 2.97 -8.66
C GLN A 78 16.97 3.85 -9.85
N PHE A 79 18.08 3.57 -10.57
CA PHE A 79 18.44 4.25 -11.81
C PHE A 79 18.29 5.76 -11.70
N ASP A 80 19.22 6.53 -11.39
CA ASP A 80 19.25 8.01 -11.36
C ASP A 80 17.92 8.75 -11.03
N GLN A 81 16.90 8.04 -10.57
CA GLN A 81 15.60 8.61 -10.24
C GLN A 81 15.61 9.18 -8.83
N ARG A 82 15.20 10.43 -8.70
CA ARG A 82 15.02 11.07 -7.41
C ARG A 82 13.87 10.42 -6.63
N GLY A 83 14.19 9.68 -5.58
CA GLY A 83 13.21 9.05 -4.69
C GLY A 83 12.74 9.97 -3.58
N VAL A 84 11.57 9.70 -3.00
CA VAL A 84 10.98 10.49 -1.90
C VAL A 84 11.91 10.56 -0.66
N MET A 85 12.76 9.55 -0.43
CA MET A 85 13.73 9.58 0.67
C MET A 85 14.83 10.63 0.50
N SER A 86 15.14 11.06 -0.74
CA SER A 86 16.18 12.05 -0.99
C SER A 86 15.75 13.48 -0.61
N ILE A 87 14.45 13.74 -0.50
CA ILE A 87 13.92 15.06 -0.10
C ILE A 87 13.66 15.17 1.41
N LEU A 88 13.81 14.06 2.14
CA LEU A 88 13.68 14.04 3.60
C LEU A 88 15.07 14.19 4.27
N PRO A 89 15.12 14.85 5.43
CA PRO A 89 16.34 14.91 6.23
C PRO A 89 16.75 13.51 6.69
N PRO A 90 18.05 13.27 6.94
CA PRO A 90 18.60 11.94 7.25
C PRO A 90 17.89 11.22 8.40
N ASN A 91 17.52 11.95 9.46
CA ASN A 91 16.85 11.42 10.65
C ASN A 91 15.45 10.88 10.38
N LEU A 92 14.77 11.27 9.28
CA LEU A 92 13.42 10.80 8.91
C LEU A 92 13.42 9.73 7.82
N ARG A 93 14.58 9.37 7.26
CA ARG A 93 14.67 8.38 6.17
C ARG A 93 14.38 6.94 6.59
N HIS A 94 14.25 6.69 7.88
CA HIS A 94 13.81 5.41 8.41
C HIS A 94 12.30 5.19 8.25
N LEU A 95 11.52 6.26 8.10
CA LEU A 95 10.08 6.19 7.86
C LEU A 95 9.77 5.62 6.48
N LYS A 96 8.60 5.01 6.34
CA LYS A 96 8.15 4.39 5.09
C LYS A 96 6.91 5.08 4.56
N PRO A 97 6.81 5.31 3.24
CA PRO A 97 5.63 5.90 2.65
C PRO A 97 4.42 4.96 2.78
N VAL A 98 3.27 5.54 3.09
CA VAL A 98 1.97 4.87 3.19
C VAL A 98 1.28 4.94 1.84
N GLY A 99 1.32 3.85 1.12
CA GLY A 99 0.88 3.82 -0.27
C GLY A 99 1.87 4.51 -1.20
N ARG A 100 1.40 4.85 -2.39
CA ARG A 100 2.23 5.46 -3.44
C ARG A 100 1.47 6.57 -4.15
N LEU A 101 2.23 7.57 -4.61
CA LEU A 101 1.85 8.49 -5.66
C LEU A 101 2.75 8.24 -6.86
N ASP A 102 2.22 8.35 -8.06
CA ASP A 102 3.01 8.22 -9.28
C ASP A 102 4.05 9.35 -9.37
N LYS A 103 5.05 9.19 -10.25
CA LYS A 103 6.14 10.17 -10.41
C LYS A 103 5.61 11.58 -10.64
N ASP A 104 4.62 11.72 -11.53
CA ASP A 104 4.05 12.99 -11.97
C ASP A 104 2.79 13.39 -11.18
N THR A 105 2.46 12.68 -10.11
CA THR A 105 1.39 13.02 -9.18
C THR A 105 1.99 13.69 -7.95
N GLU A 106 1.41 14.81 -7.56
CA GLU A 106 1.82 15.61 -6.41
C GLU A 106 0.95 15.34 -5.18
N GLY A 107 1.29 15.98 -4.07
CA GLY A 107 0.40 16.14 -2.94
C GLY A 107 0.69 15.24 -1.75
N LEU A 108 -0.32 15.04 -0.94
CA LEU A 108 -0.28 14.42 0.37
C LEU A 108 0.25 13.00 0.32
N LEU A 109 1.37 12.76 0.96
CA LEU A 109 1.95 11.44 1.21
C LEU A 109 2.29 11.31 2.69
N VAL A 110 1.69 10.34 3.36
CA VAL A 110 2.02 10.03 4.76
C VAL A 110 3.23 9.09 4.78
N LEU A 111 4.16 9.35 5.73
CA LEU A 111 5.25 8.42 6.03
C LEU A 111 5.25 8.11 7.51
N THR A 112 5.49 6.85 7.86
CA THR A 112 5.51 6.36 9.25
C THR A 112 6.34 5.09 9.40
N ASN A 113 6.74 4.79 10.63
CA ASN A 113 7.27 3.49 11.04
C ASN A 113 6.19 2.58 11.65
N ASP A 114 4.93 3.07 11.83
CA ASP A 114 3.78 2.26 12.25
C ASP A 114 3.19 1.48 11.06
N GLY A 115 3.60 0.23 10.92
CA GLY A 115 3.11 -0.63 9.85
C GLY A 115 1.63 -1.03 9.97
N ALA A 116 1.05 -1.00 11.17
CA ALA A 116 -0.37 -1.29 11.37
C ALA A 116 -1.23 -0.13 10.88
N MET A 117 -0.83 1.10 11.21
CA MET A 117 -1.44 2.32 10.72
C MET A 117 -1.28 2.44 9.20
N ALA A 118 -0.07 2.19 8.68
CA ALA A 118 0.20 2.22 7.25
C ALA A 118 -0.74 1.27 6.47
N ASN A 119 -0.97 0.07 7.01
CA ASN A 119 -1.91 -0.88 6.41
C ASN A 119 -3.35 -0.37 6.42
N ARG A 120 -3.84 0.18 7.55
CA ARG A 120 -5.19 0.73 7.65
C ARG A 120 -5.42 1.87 6.65
N LEU A 121 -4.44 2.74 6.48
CA LEU A 121 -4.57 3.91 5.61
C LEU A 121 -4.43 3.56 4.11
N ALA A 122 -3.73 2.48 3.77
CA ALA A 122 -3.43 2.11 2.39
C ALA A 122 -4.29 0.98 1.83
N HIS A 123 -4.70 0.02 2.65
CA HIS A 123 -5.36 -1.19 2.16
C HIS A 123 -6.82 -0.93 1.79
N PRO A 124 -7.31 -1.43 0.63
CA PRO A 124 -8.67 -1.16 0.14
C PRO A 124 -9.79 -1.57 1.11
N SER A 125 -9.59 -2.63 1.91
CA SER A 125 -10.61 -3.12 2.86
C SER A 125 -11.02 -2.14 3.96
N PHE A 126 -10.28 -1.05 4.13
CA PHE A 126 -10.62 0.00 5.10
C PHE A 126 -11.36 1.18 4.48
N ASP A 127 -11.63 1.16 3.18
CA ASP A 127 -12.41 2.15 2.43
C ASP A 127 -11.99 3.61 2.69
N VAL A 128 -10.67 3.82 2.83
CA VAL A 128 -10.14 5.15 3.13
C VAL A 128 -10.21 6.04 1.90
N ASN A 129 -11.03 7.08 1.99
CA ASN A 129 -11.17 8.07 0.93
C ASN A 129 -9.85 8.78 0.61
N LYS A 130 -9.62 9.00 -0.68
CA LYS A 130 -8.51 9.77 -1.22
C LYS A 130 -9.08 10.82 -2.16
N THR A 131 -8.86 12.09 -1.85
CA THR A 131 -9.36 13.20 -2.68
C THR A 131 -8.20 13.79 -3.47
N TYR A 132 -8.41 13.91 -4.76
CA TYR A 132 -7.44 14.45 -5.69
C TYR A 132 -7.99 15.74 -6.31
N HIS A 133 -7.19 16.79 -6.32
CA HIS A 133 -7.41 17.95 -7.17
C HIS A 133 -6.91 17.60 -8.57
N VAL A 134 -7.81 17.70 -9.53
CA VAL A 134 -7.59 17.24 -10.92
C VAL A 134 -7.79 18.41 -11.86
N ARG A 135 -6.82 18.68 -12.72
CA ARG A 135 -6.97 19.59 -13.85
C ARG A 135 -6.90 18.76 -15.13
N VAL A 136 -7.93 18.85 -15.95
CA VAL A 136 -8.00 18.18 -17.25
C VAL A 136 -8.06 19.18 -18.40
N SER A 137 -7.62 18.73 -19.57
CA SER A 137 -7.77 19.50 -20.82
C SER A 137 -9.24 19.63 -21.20
N ARG A 138 -9.60 20.77 -21.77
CA ARG A 138 -10.93 21.09 -22.29
C ARG A 138 -12.02 21.22 -21.21
N ARG A 139 -13.20 21.61 -21.64
CA ARG A 139 -14.40 21.68 -20.80
C ARG A 139 -14.97 20.29 -20.60
N MET A 140 -15.23 19.93 -19.35
CA MET A 140 -15.93 18.70 -18.97
C MET A 140 -17.43 18.98 -18.88
N GLU A 141 -18.21 18.18 -19.57
CA GLU A 141 -19.67 18.29 -19.55
C GLU A 141 -20.26 17.50 -18.36
N PHE A 142 -21.51 17.85 -17.98
CA PHE A 142 -22.17 17.17 -16.86
C PHE A 142 -22.31 15.65 -17.07
N ARG A 143 -22.54 15.19 -18.31
CA ARG A 143 -22.64 13.76 -18.65
C ARG A 143 -21.32 13.03 -18.38
N GLU A 144 -20.19 13.66 -18.64
CA GLU A 144 -18.85 13.10 -18.42
C GLU A 144 -18.56 13.02 -16.92
N LYS A 145 -18.94 14.06 -16.15
CA LYS A 145 -18.91 14.06 -14.69
C LYS A 145 -19.74 12.93 -14.12
N ASP A 146 -21.00 12.75 -14.56
CA ASP A 146 -21.89 11.69 -14.07
C ASP A 146 -21.31 10.29 -14.38
N ARG A 147 -20.67 10.10 -15.56
CA ARG A 147 -19.96 8.86 -15.87
C ARG A 147 -18.81 8.59 -14.89
N LEU A 148 -18.01 9.61 -14.53
CA LEU A 148 -16.95 9.47 -13.53
C LEU A 148 -17.54 9.06 -12.17
N GLU A 149 -18.63 9.69 -11.73
CA GLU A 149 -19.27 9.39 -10.45
C GLU A 149 -19.89 8.00 -10.39
N GLN A 150 -20.46 7.50 -11.50
CA GLN A 150 -21.00 6.15 -11.59
C GLN A 150 -19.94 5.05 -11.71
N GLY A 151 -18.68 5.44 -11.91
CA GLY A 151 -17.58 4.54 -12.20
C GLY A 151 -17.48 4.15 -13.67
N VAL A 152 -16.27 4.04 -14.17
CA VAL A 152 -15.92 3.74 -15.55
C VAL A 152 -15.15 2.43 -15.67
N VAL A 153 -15.08 1.86 -16.86
CA VAL A 153 -14.30 0.64 -17.10
C VAL A 153 -12.89 1.04 -17.51
N ILE A 154 -11.90 0.63 -16.71
CA ILE A 154 -10.47 0.84 -16.99
C ILE A 154 -9.74 -0.49 -16.85
N ASP A 155 -8.79 -0.79 -17.74
CA ASP A 155 -7.98 -2.04 -17.67
C ASP A 155 -8.81 -3.31 -17.39
N LYS A 156 -10.00 -3.45 -18.03
CA LYS A 156 -10.93 -4.60 -17.93
C LYS A 156 -11.68 -4.73 -16.59
N PHE A 157 -11.62 -3.76 -15.69
CA PHE A 157 -12.47 -3.73 -14.50
C PHE A 157 -13.25 -2.41 -14.41
N ARG A 158 -14.40 -2.44 -13.72
CA ARG A 158 -15.17 -1.25 -13.44
C ARG A 158 -14.72 -0.65 -12.12
N THR A 159 -14.42 0.65 -12.15
CA THR A 159 -14.08 1.39 -10.92
C THR A 159 -15.29 1.49 -10.01
N ALA A 160 -15.04 1.61 -8.71
CA ALA A 160 -16.08 1.96 -7.76
C ALA A 160 -16.64 3.36 -8.06
N PRO A 161 -17.88 3.66 -7.58
CA PRO A 161 -18.41 5.01 -7.64
C PRO A 161 -17.47 6.03 -7.00
N ALA A 162 -17.36 7.19 -7.62
CA ALA A 162 -16.53 8.30 -7.16
C ALA A 162 -17.38 9.53 -6.87
N ARG A 163 -16.81 10.53 -6.22
CA ARG A 163 -17.47 11.82 -6.00
C ARG A 163 -16.68 12.93 -6.67
N VAL A 164 -17.35 13.73 -7.49
CA VAL A 164 -16.80 14.94 -8.11
C VAL A 164 -17.37 16.17 -7.41
N ALA A 165 -16.49 17.05 -6.97
CA ALA A 165 -16.86 18.31 -6.31
C ALA A 165 -16.06 19.48 -6.88
N ASN A 166 -16.49 20.71 -6.59
CA ASN A 166 -15.77 21.95 -6.90
C ASN A 166 -15.38 22.09 -8.39
N MET A 167 -16.22 21.60 -9.30
CA MET A 167 -15.93 21.63 -10.74
C MET A 167 -16.04 23.04 -11.29
N GLN A 168 -14.96 23.52 -11.91
CA GLN A 168 -14.85 24.85 -12.52
C GLN A 168 -14.13 24.76 -13.85
N PHE A 169 -14.50 25.64 -14.78
CA PHE A 169 -13.86 25.76 -16.09
C PHE A 169 -13.17 27.09 -16.24
N HIS A 170 -11.85 27.10 -16.41
CA HIS A 170 -11.02 28.29 -16.57
C HIS A 170 -9.92 28.07 -17.59
N GLY A 171 -9.68 29.05 -18.48
CA GLY A 171 -8.52 29.08 -19.36
C GLY A 171 -8.36 27.87 -20.27
N GLY A 172 -9.46 27.23 -20.68
CA GLY A 172 -9.42 26.03 -21.52
C GLY A 172 -9.25 24.71 -20.74
N PHE A 173 -9.24 24.74 -19.40
CA PHE A 173 -9.10 23.57 -18.53
C PHE A 173 -10.32 23.46 -17.60
N THR A 174 -10.68 22.21 -17.26
CA THR A 174 -11.61 21.97 -16.14
C THR A 174 -10.84 21.50 -14.93
N GLU A 175 -11.10 22.13 -13.78
CA GLU A 175 -10.57 21.75 -12.47
C GLU A 175 -11.70 21.21 -11.60
N PHE A 176 -11.43 20.14 -10.86
CA PHE A 176 -12.37 19.53 -9.92
C PHE A 176 -11.66 18.68 -8.88
N ASP A 177 -12.38 18.38 -7.80
CA ASP A 177 -11.92 17.46 -6.77
C ASP A 177 -12.58 16.10 -6.96
N LEU A 178 -11.79 15.05 -7.17
CA LEU A 178 -12.25 13.67 -7.33
C LEU A 178 -11.92 12.87 -6.08
N THR A 179 -12.94 12.33 -5.41
CA THR A 179 -12.79 11.44 -4.26
C THR A 179 -13.07 10.00 -4.65
N ILE A 180 -12.10 9.13 -4.39
CA ILE A 180 -12.17 7.67 -4.57
C ILE A 180 -11.73 6.97 -3.29
N HIS A 181 -12.14 5.71 -3.04
CA HIS A 181 -11.71 4.90 -1.89
C HIS A 181 -10.77 3.74 -2.27
N GLU A 182 -10.65 3.45 -3.53
CA GLU A 182 -9.71 2.46 -4.08
C GLU A 182 -8.39 3.11 -4.57
N GLY A 183 -7.50 2.35 -5.18
CA GLY A 183 -6.21 2.89 -5.64
C GLY A 183 -5.48 1.96 -6.59
N HIS A 184 -5.97 1.83 -7.83
CA HIS A 184 -5.29 1.12 -8.90
C HIS A 184 -4.21 1.98 -9.54
N LYS A 185 -3.30 1.35 -10.26
CA LYS A 185 -2.22 2.05 -10.97
C LYS A 185 -2.81 3.06 -11.96
N HIS A 186 -2.39 4.33 -11.86
CA HIS A 186 -2.83 5.44 -12.72
C HIS A 186 -4.35 5.66 -12.76
N GLN A 187 -5.11 5.19 -11.76
CA GLN A 187 -6.57 5.11 -11.79
C GLN A 187 -7.24 6.42 -12.19
N VAL A 188 -6.93 7.54 -11.52
CA VAL A 188 -7.56 8.85 -11.81
C VAL A 188 -7.28 9.27 -13.26
N ARG A 189 -6.06 9.06 -13.75
CA ARG A 189 -5.70 9.39 -15.15
C ARG A 189 -6.47 8.56 -16.14
N LEU A 190 -6.59 7.26 -15.91
CA LEU A 190 -7.35 6.34 -16.75
C LEU A 190 -8.85 6.65 -16.72
N MET A 191 -9.41 6.96 -15.53
CA MET A 191 -10.82 7.35 -15.41
C MET A 191 -11.13 8.61 -16.22
N CYS A 192 -10.29 9.64 -16.14
CA CYS A 192 -10.46 10.88 -16.92
C CYS A 192 -10.32 10.61 -18.42
N HIS A 193 -9.34 9.80 -18.82
CA HIS A 193 -9.12 9.42 -20.22
C HIS A 193 -10.34 8.69 -20.80
N GLU A 194 -10.94 7.77 -20.04
CA GLU A 194 -12.13 7.01 -20.45
C GLU A 194 -13.36 7.89 -20.71
N VAL A 195 -13.45 9.04 -20.05
CA VAL A 195 -14.50 10.03 -20.35
C VAL A 195 -14.06 11.10 -21.35
N GLY A 196 -12.87 10.94 -21.96
CA GLY A 196 -12.38 11.78 -23.06
C GLY A 196 -11.51 12.95 -22.65
N HIS A 197 -10.93 12.95 -21.45
CA HIS A 197 -10.10 14.04 -20.94
C HIS A 197 -8.70 13.59 -20.52
N ASP A 198 -7.69 14.36 -20.90
CA ASP A 198 -6.31 14.13 -20.47
C ASP A 198 -6.02 14.93 -19.19
N VAL A 199 -5.45 14.27 -18.18
CA VAL A 199 -5.06 14.89 -16.92
C VAL A 199 -3.77 15.66 -17.11
N VAL A 200 -3.86 16.98 -17.00
CA VAL A 200 -2.73 17.92 -17.10
C VAL A 200 -2.03 18.09 -15.74
N HIS A 201 -2.80 18.15 -14.65
CA HIS A 201 -2.27 18.25 -13.29
C HIS A 201 -3.06 17.35 -12.35
N LEU A 202 -2.35 16.69 -11.42
CA LEU A 202 -2.93 15.78 -10.44
C LEU A 202 -2.21 15.91 -9.10
N ALA A 203 -2.95 16.31 -8.08
CA ALA A 203 -2.43 16.41 -6.72
C ALA A 203 -3.38 15.75 -5.72
N ARG A 204 -2.88 14.87 -4.86
CA ARG A 204 -3.69 14.33 -3.75
C ARG A 204 -3.77 15.37 -2.63
N ILE A 205 -4.96 15.93 -2.40
CA ILE A 205 -5.20 16.98 -1.40
C ILE A 205 -5.71 16.46 -0.06
N ALA A 206 -6.26 15.22 -0.03
CA ALA A 206 -6.70 14.60 1.23
C ALA A 206 -6.58 13.08 1.19
N GLN A 207 -6.39 12.45 2.37
CA GLN A 207 -6.40 11.00 2.56
C GLN A 207 -6.99 10.66 3.93
N GLY A 208 -8.15 10.01 3.97
CA GLY A 208 -8.92 9.82 5.18
C GLY A 208 -9.25 11.16 5.85
N PRO A 209 -8.92 11.34 7.14
CA PRO A 209 -9.16 12.60 7.85
C PRO A 209 -8.10 13.67 7.57
N LEU A 210 -6.98 13.31 6.92
CA LEU A 210 -5.87 14.22 6.67
C LEU A 210 -6.13 15.12 5.46
N LYS A 211 -5.76 16.40 5.59
CA LYS A 211 -5.79 17.38 4.51
C LYS A 211 -4.40 17.99 4.31
N LEU A 212 -4.08 18.28 3.06
CA LEU A 212 -2.78 18.85 2.70
C LEU A 212 -2.65 20.30 3.14
N ASP A 213 -3.76 21.03 3.13
CA ASP A 213 -3.87 22.44 3.46
C ASP A 213 -2.80 23.31 2.74
N THR A 214 -2.09 24.17 3.47
CA THR A 214 -1.11 25.13 2.92
C THR A 214 0.31 24.59 2.83
N LEU A 215 0.53 23.28 3.03
CA LEU A 215 1.87 22.71 2.98
C LEU A 215 2.44 22.79 1.56
N LYS A 216 3.58 23.47 1.40
CA LYS A 216 4.20 23.71 0.07
C LYS A 216 4.77 22.43 -0.55
N PRO A 217 4.82 22.30 -1.89
CA PRO A 217 5.47 21.17 -2.55
C PRO A 217 6.92 20.98 -2.07
N GLY A 218 7.28 19.73 -1.73
CA GLY A 218 8.58 19.37 -1.17
C GLY A 218 8.71 19.58 0.34
N ALA A 219 7.79 20.30 0.96
CA ALA A 219 7.77 20.47 2.42
C ALA A 219 7.09 19.29 3.13
N TRP A 220 7.50 19.07 4.37
CA TRP A 220 6.92 18.05 5.26
C TRP A 220 6.66 18.65 6.65
N ARG A 221 5.78 18.03 7.41
CA ARG A 221 5.54 18.33 8.83
C ARG A 221 5.17 17.07 9.60
N PRO A 222 5.42 17.02 10.91
CA PRO A 222 4.81 16.02 11.76
C PRO A 222 3.28 16.10 11.71
N LEU A 223 2.60 14.97 11.91
CA LEU A 223 1.16 14.98 12.18
C LEU A 223 0.90 15.46 13.59
N THR A 224 -0.18 16.18 13.78
CA THR A 224 -0.64 16.59 15.12
C THR A 224 -1.18 15.40 15.91
N GLY A 225 -1.23 15.49 17.23
CA GLY A 225 -1.84 14.45 18.07
C GLY A 225 -3.29 14.14 17.70
N GLU A 226 -4.06 15.16 17.29
CA GLU A 226 -5.43 15.01 16.82
C GLU A 226 -5.49 14.24 15.50
N GLU A 227 -4.64 14.57 14.52
CA GLU A 227 -4.54 13.86 13.25
C GLU A 227 -4.19 12.38 13.47
N VAL A 228 -3.23 12.09 14.35
CA VAL A 228 -2.85 10.72 14.71
C VAL A 228 -4.01 9.99 15.39
N ALA A 229 -4.74 10.63 16.30
CA ALA A 229 -5.91 10.05 16.95
C ALA A 229 -7.01 9.72 15.93
N LEU A 230 -7.28 10.60 14.96
CA LEU A 230 -8.23 10.36 13.88
C LEU A 230 -7.78 9.19 12.98
N LEU A 231 -6.50 9.07 12.68
CA LEU A 231 -5.97 7.93 11.95
C LEU A 231 -6.18 6.61 12.72
N HIS A 232 -5.97 6.61 14.03
CA HIS A 232 -6.21 5.43 14.86
C HIS A 232 -7.68 5.03 14.98
N ALA A 233 -8.61 5.94 14.67
CA ALA A 233 -10.04 5.67 14.61
C ALA A 233 -10.48 4.95 13.31
N ILE A 234 -9.65 4.97 12.26
CA ILE A 234 -9.94 4.31 10.99
C ILE A 234 -10.12 2.80 11.21
N GLY A 235 -11.24 2.25 10.70
CA GLY A 235 -11.55 0.82 10.77
C GLY A 235 -11.94 0.33 12.18
N ARG A 236 -12.07 1.22 13.16
CA ARG A 236 -12.74 0.90 14.41
C ARG A 236 -14.25 1.10 14.22
N PRO A 237 -15.10 0.12 14.57
CA PRO A 237 -16.52 0.36 14.59
C PRO A 237 -16.78 1.55 15.51
N ALA A 238 -17.61 2.49 15.07
CA ALA A 238 -18.03 3.60 15.90
C ALA A 238 -18.52 3.03 17.25
N PRO A 239 -18.16 3.63 18.40
CA PRO A 239 -18.65 3.16 19.67
C PRO A 239 -20.18 3.13 19.60
N VAL A 240 -20.74 1.93 19.67
CA VAL A 240 -22.19 1.77 19.72
C VAL A 240 -22.65 2.51 20.95
N LYS A 241 -23.25 3.70 20.78
CA LYS A 241 -23.91 4.40 21.88
C LYS A 241 -25.02 3.45 22.34
N TRP A 242 -24.74 2.74 23.42
CA TRP A 242 -25.73 1.89 24.03
C TRP A 242 -26.98 2.75 24.34
N ARG A 243 -28.09 2.44 23.67
CA ARG A 243 -29.38 3.00 23.99
C ARG A 243 -30.11 1.94 24.81
N PRO A 244 -30.57 2.26 26.03
CA PRO A 244 -31.41 1.31 26.75
C PRO A 244 -32.62 0.93 25.88
N PRO A 245 -33.04 -0.34 25.86
CA PRO A 245 -34.20 -0.74 25.10
C PRO A 245 -35.37 0.10 25.54
N GLN A 246 -36.08 0.70 24.58
CA GLN A 246 -37.30 1.45 24.84
C GLN A 246 -38.30 0.52 25.48
N PRO A 247 -38.99 0.91 26.57
CA PRO A 247 -40.05 0.11 27.14
C PRO A 247 -41.12 -0.17 26.09
N GLY A 248 -41.39 -1.44 25.79
CA GLY A 248 -42.38 -1.85 24.79
C GLY A 248 -41.84 -2.18 23.40
N ALA A 249 -40.54 -2.07 23.12
CA ALA A 249 -40.01 -2.51 21.85
C ALA A 249 -40.02 -4.05 21.73
N PRO A 250 -40.53 -4.63 20.62
CA PRO A 250 -40.51 -6.06 20.41
C PRO A 250 -39.09 -6.61 20.43
N ARG A 251 -38.82 -7.65 21.21
CA ARG A 251 -37.51 -8.30 21.26
C ARG A 251 -37.12 -8.77 19.86
N PRO A 252 -35.93 -8.50 19.37
CA PRO A 252 -35.47 -9.02 18.08
C PRO A 252 -35.49 -10.55 18.15
N VAL A 253 -36.33 -11.18 17.32
CA VAL A 253 -36.33 -12.63 17.13
C VAL A 253 -35.13 -12.98 16.29
N PHE A 254 -34.05 -13.44 16.94
CA PHE A 254 -32.92 -14.04 16.25
C PHE A 254 -33.39 -15.32 15.60
N LYS A 255 -33.69 -15.31 14.29
CA LYS A 255 -33.84 -16.53 13.51
C LYS A 255 -32.46 -17.22 13.52
N SER A 256 -32.35 -18.28 14.34
CA SER A 256 -31.18 -19.15 14.30
C SER A 256 -31.13 -19.81 12.92
N HIS A 257 -30.19 -19.41 12.10
CA HIS A 257 -29.81 -20.17 10.91
C HIS A 257 -29.07 -21.41 11.42
N SER A 258 -29.82 -22.48 11.70
CA SER A 258 -29.29 -23.79 12.03
C SER A 258 -28.75 -24.47 10.77
N GLY A 259 -27.59 -24.00 10.35
CA GLY A 259 -26.69 -24.61 9.36
C GLY A 259 -25.45 -25.14 10.05
N ALA A 260 -25.59 -25.81 11.17
CA ALA A 260 -24.47 -26.46 11.84
C ALA A 260 -24.07 -27.70 11.03
N ARG A 261 -23.00 -27.57 10.27
CA ARG A 261 -22.20 -28.71 9.82
C ARG A 261 -21.66 -29.40 11.08
N ARG A 262 -22.15 -30.62 11.33
CA ARG A 262 -21.62 -31.50 12.38
C ARG A 262 -20.16 -31.83 12.02
N PHE A 263 -19.23 -31.22 12.73
CA PHE A 263 -17.89 -31.74 12.84
C PHE A 263 -17.92 -32.80 13.94
N SER A 264 -17.81 -34.08 13.55
CA SER A 264 -17.55 -35.18 14.45
C SER A 264 -16.09 -35.08 14.91
N ALA A 265 -15.88 -34.60 16.11
CA ALA A 265 -14.58 -34.71 16.78
C ALA A 265 -14.56 -36.06 17.51
N ASN A 266 -13.89 -37.04 16.91
CA ASN A 266 -13.39 -38.21 17.64
C ASN A 266 -12.32 -37.73 18.62
N ARG A 267 -12.60 -37.82 19.91
CA ARG A 267 -11.61 -37.79 20.97
C ARG A 267 -11.78 -39.06 21.80
N ASP A 268 -10.95 -40.04 21.47
CA ASP A 268 -10.67 -41.13 22.36
C ASP A 268 -9.89 -40.62 23.58
N TRP A 269 -10.52 -40.68 24.74
CA TRP A 269 -9.85 -40.57 26.02
C TRP A 269 -10.04 -41.88 26.77
N HIS A 270 -8.98 -42.66 26.79
CA HIS A 270 -8.84 -43.81 27.69
C HIS A 270 -8.76 -43.27 29.13
N SER A 271 -9.65 -43.72 30.00
CA SER A 271 -9.38 -43.84 31.40
C SER A 271 -10.01 -45.13 31.92
N ASP A 272 -9.11 -45.98 32.28
CA ASP A 272 -9.25 -47.26 32.94
C ASP A 272 -9.91 -47.13 34.31
N LYS A 273 -10.93 -47.96 34.62
CA LYS A 273 -11.11 -48.63 35.91
C LYS A 273 -12.41 -49.47 35.97
N GLY A 274 -12.19 -50.77 35.98
CA GLY A 274 -12.71 -51.65 37.05
C GLY A 274 -14.15 -52.19 36.99
N SER A 275 -14.24 -53.44 36.59
CA SER A 275 -14.93 -54.54 37.30
C SER A 275 -16.40 -54.85 37.03
N ARG A 276 -16.59 -56.07 36.57
CA ARG A 276 -17.51 -57.14 36.98
C ARG A 276 -18.84 -57.32 36.30
N HIS A 277 -18.93 -58.56 35.78
CA HIS A 277 -20.03 -59.53 35.63
C HIS A 277 -20.89 -59.52 34.35
N ALA A 278 -20.69 -60.67 33.71
CA ALA A 278 -21.53 -61.31 32.68
C ALA A 278 -22.85 -61.86 33.32
N PRO A 279 -23.71 -62.59 32.57
CA PRO A 279 -23.77 -62.99 31.17
C PRO A 279 -25.21 -62.95 30.57
N GLY A 280 -25.30 -63.19 29.28
CA GLY A 280 -26.49 -63.90 28.76
C GLY A 280 -27.13 -63.37 27.51
N THR A 281 -27.03 -64.20 26.51
CA THR A 281 -27.94 -64.75 25.52
C THR A 281 -28.05 -64.07 24.15
N SER A 282 -27.44 -64.75 23.23
CA SER A 282 -27.92 -65.26 21.92
C SER A 282 -29.07 -64.55 21.20
N SER A 283 -28.84 -64.14 19.95
CA SER A 283 -29.64 -64.59 18.83
C SER A 283 -29.03 -64.24 17.47
N THR A 284 -28.83 -65.25 16.75
CA THR A 284 -28.61 -65.65 15.38
C THR A 284 -29.17 -64.74 14.28
N ALA A 285 -28.27 -64.47 13.29
CA ALA A 285 -28.39 -64.58 11.82
C ALA A 285 -29.26 -63.60 11.04
N PRO A 286 -29.15 -63.51 9.69
CA PRO A 286 -28.20 -64.13 8.77
C PRO A 286 -27.46 -63.22 7.77
N ARG A 287 -26.45 -63.76 7.15
CA ARG A 287 -25.74 -63.33 5.93
C ARG A 287 -26.71 -63.03 4.78
N ARG A 288 -26.40 -61.97 4.01
CA ARG A 288 -26.80 -61.87 2.60
C ARG A 288 -25.60 -61.63 1.72
N GLU A 289 -25.64 -62.46 0.70
CA GLU A 289 -24.69 -62.80 -0.33
C GLU A 289 -24.24 -61.67 -1.25
N ASP A 290 -23.11 -61.94 -1.84
CA ASP A 290 -22.43 -61.27 -2.92
C ASP A 290 -23.33 -60.91 -4.11
N ARG A 291 -23.14 -59.72 -4.67
CA ARG A 291 -23.40 -59.45 -6.09
C ARG A 291 -22.22 -58.69 -6.71
N PRO A 292 -21.87 -59.07 -7.96
CA PRO A 292 -20.59 -58.66 -8.59
C PRO A 292 -20.66 -57.23 -9.16
N ARG A 293 -19.52 -56.54 -9.10
CA ARG A 293 -19.29 -55.26 -9.75
C ARG A 293 -19.08 -55.48 -11.24
N THR A 294 -19.98 -54.97 -12.07
CA THR A 294 -19.74 -54.82 -13.51
C THR A 294 -18.89 -53.60 -13.76
N ALA A 295 -17.75 -53.85 -14.39
CA ALA A 295 -16.85 -52.80 -14.91
C ALA A 295 -17.44 -52.22 -16.19
N ASP A 296 -17.66 -50.91 -16.21
CA ASP A 296 -17.97 -50.16 -17.44
C ASP A 296 -16.73 -49.37 -17.83
N HIS A 297 -16.02 -49.90 -18.83
CA HIS A 297 -14.89 -49.30 -19.49
C HIS A 297 -15.42 -48.31 -20.54
N ARG A 298 -15.40 -47.02 -20.28
CA ARG A 298 -15.47 -46.00 -21.32
C ARG A 298 -14.05 -45.65 -21.74
N ARG A 299 -13.70 -46.13 -22.92
CA ARG A 299 -12.51 -45.77 -23.71
C ARG A 299 -12.54 -44.27 -23.98
N ARG A 300 -11.44 -43.57 -23.61
CA ARG A 300 -11.10 -42.26 -24.16
C ARG A 300 -10.16 -42.45 -25.33
N ASP A 301 -10.60 -41.92 -26.46
CA ASP A 301 -9.84 -41.94 -27.72
C ASP A 301 -8.52 -41.22 -27.60
N ASP A 302 -7.42 -41.96 -27.82
CA ASP A 302 -6.08 -41.46 -28.07
C ASP A 302 -6.03 -40.87 -29.48
N LYS A 303 -5.79 -39.57 -29.58
CA LYS A 303 -5.33 -38.91 -30.82
C LYS A 303 -3.80 -38.84 -30.82
N PRO A 304 -3.11 -39.29 -31.90
CA PRO A 304 -1.65 -39.27 -31.95
C PRO A 304 -1.11 -37.84 -32.04
N ARG A 305 -0.07 -37.55 -31.26
CA ARG A 305 0.73 -36.34 -31.30
C ARG A 305 1.63 -36.37 -32.53
N ALA A 306 1.53 -35.35 -33.36
CA ALA A 306 2.45 -35.12 -34.47
C ALA A 306 3.85 -34.77 -33.94
N GLU A 307 4.85 -35.51 -34.42
CA GLU A 307 6.28 -35.23 -34.27
C GLU A 307 6.67 -34.04 -35.18
N GLY A 308 7.58 -33.19 -34.69
CA GLY A 308 8.39 -32.34 -35.54
C GLY A 308 8.27 -30.84 -35.33
N ALA A 309 8.87 -30.31 -34.23
CA ALA A 309 9.38 -28.95 -34.25
C ALA A 309 10.69 -28.90 -33.43
N PRO A 310 11.77 -28.28 -33.96
CA PRO A 310 13.09 -28.34 -33.34
C PRO A 310 13.17 -27.40 -32.12
N ARG A 311 13.78 -27.91 -31.06
CA ARG A 311 14.16 -27.17 -29.85
C ARG A 311 15.15 -26.06 -30.24
N ARG A 312 14.83 -24.81 -29.93
CA ARG A 312 15.80 -23.71 -29.95
C ARG A 312 16.76 -23.87 -28.76
N GLU A 313 18.00 -24.10 -29.07
CA GLU A 313 19.11 -24.05 -28.12
C GLU A 313 19.34 -22.62 -27.64
N TYR A 314 19.44 -22.47 -26.32
CA TYR A 314 19.83 -21.24 -25.65
C TYR A 314 21.36 -21.13 -25.71
N LYS A 315 21.89 -20.19 -26.50
CA LYS A 315 23.32 -19.86 -26.48
C LYS A 315 23.58 -18.72 -25.49
N PRO A 316 24.56 -18.88 -24.59
CA PRO A 316 24.96 -17.77 -23.70
C PRO A 316 25.75 -16.72 -24.50
N TYR A 317 25.46 -15.45 -24.23
CA TYR A 317 26.16 -14.30 -24.82
C TYR A 317 27.61 -14.26 -24.32
N GLY A 318 28.54 -14.58 -25.24
CA GLY A 318 29.98 -14.35 -25.06
C GLY A 318 30.30 -12.86 -25.29
N ARG A 319 31.19 -12.36 -24.44
CA ARG A 319 31.85 -11.06 -24.59
C ARG A 319 32.79 -11.14 -25.80
N ASP A 320 32.52 -10.34 -26.86
CA ASP A 320 33.51 -9.96 -27.83
C ASP A 320 33.36 -8.50 -28.15
N ALA A 321 34.38 -7.75 -27.75
CA ALA A 321 34.58 -6.35 -28.06
C ALA A 321 35.01 -6.23 -29.54
N ARG A 322 34.24 -5.48 -30.34
CA ARG A 322 34.67 -4.99 -31.65
C ARG A 322 35.01 -3.50 -31.55
N PRO A 323 36.12 -3.04 -32.13
CA PRO A 323 36.47 -1.62 -32.14
C PRO A 323 35.58 -0.84 -33.10
N ALA A 324 35.24 0.39 -32.69
CA ALA A 324 34.48 1.35 -33.49
C ALA A 324 35.29 1.90 -34.66
N PRO A 325 34.70 2.18 -35.83
CA PRO A 325 35.38 2.81 -36.95
C PRO A 325 35.61 4.32 -36.70
N ASP A 326 36.82 4.77 -37.11
CA ASP A 326 37.28 6.16 -37.12
C ASP A 326 36.31 7.09 -37.85
N ARG A 327 35.93 8.19 -37.23
CA ARG A 327 35.35 9.36 -37.89
C ARG A 327 36.40 10.45 -38.04
N PRO A 328 36.50 11.13 -39.20
CA PRO A 328 37.52 12.13 -39.46
C PRO A 328 37.29 13.39 -38.61
N ARG A 329 38.42 13.94 -38.15
CA ARG A 329 38.52 15.24 -37.47
C ARG A 329 38.20 16.37 -38.47
N SER A 330 37.23 17.23 -38.15
CA SER A 330 37.09 18.55 -38.78
C SER A 330 37.36 19.61 -37.72
N ASP A 331 38.41 20.36 -38.00
CA ASP A 331 38.83 21.70 -37.62
C ASP A 331 38.20 22.42 -36.42
N ARG A 332 39.06 22.65 -35.43
CA ARG A 332 38.88 23.69 -34.43
C ARG A 332 39.47 25.00 -34.95
N PRO A 333 38.80 26.13 -34.86
CA PRO A 333 39.47 27.44 -34.85
C PRO A 333 39.87 27.86 -33.43
N SER A 334 41.04 28.50 -33.33
CA SER A 334 41.72 29.00 -32.17
C SER A 334 41.05 30.18 -31.45
N PRO A 335 41.42 30.49 -30.20
CA PRO A 335 40.71 31.46 -29.36
C PRO A 335 41.18 32.88 -29.62
N GLY A 336 40.26 33.81 -29.78
CA GLY A 336 40.57 35.23 -29.97
C GLY A 336 39.57 36.13 -29.25
N LYS A 337 40.13 36.90 -28.30
CA LYS A 337 39.73 38.23 -27.81
C LYS A 337 38.54 38.36 -26.85
N ARG A 338 38.90 38.74 -25.64
CA ARG A 338 38.15 39.39 -24.55
C ARG A 338 37.30 40.55 -25.07
N PHE A 339 36.03 40.60 -24.63
CA PHE A 339 35.33 41.85 -24.40
C PHE A 339 34.63 41.79 -23.02
N ALA A 340 35.00 42.76 -22.21
CA ALA A 340 34.41 43.06 -20.93
C ALA A 340 33.18 43.97 -21.12
N SER A 341 32.05 43.61 -20.52
CA SER A 341 31.06 44.58 -20.03
C SER A 341 30.03 43.86 -19.15
N GLY A 342 30.21 44.00 -17.84
CA GLY A 342 29.23 43.59 -16.86
C GLY A 342 28.12 44.64 -16.69
N PRO A 343 26.88 44.23 -16.36
CA PRO A 343 25.83 45.19 -16.03
C PRO A 343 25.96 45.70 -14.59
N LYS A 344 25.71 46.99 -14.42
CA LYS A 344 25.77 47.80 -13.19
C LYS A 344 24.68 47.35 -12.18
N PRO A 345 24.92 47.50 -10.85
CA PRO A 345 23.96 47.20 -9.83
C PRO A 345 22.86 48.28 -9.67
N TYR A 346 21.63 47.84 -9.51
CA TYR A 346 20.47 48.67 -9.22
C TYR A 346 20.56 49.24 -7.79
N LYS A 347 20.50 50.55 -7.64
CA LYS A 347 20.40 51.29 -6.35
C LYS A 347 18.99 51.14 -5.80
N LYS A 348 18.85 50.59 -4.57
CA LYS A 348 17.63 50.70 -3.76
C LYS A 348 17.47 52.12 -3.23
N VAL A 349 16.39 52.76 -3.59
CA VAL A 349 15.93 54.03 -2.98
C VAL A 349 15.07 53.71 -1.77
N PHE A 350 15.57 54.00 -0.57
CA PHE A 350 14.81 53.99 0.67
C PHE A 350 14.03 55.29 0.83
N GLY A 351 12.74 55.29 0.68
CA GLY A 351 11.84 56.42 1.07
C GLY A 351 11.51 56.32 2.57
N LYS A 352 12.03 57.26 3.35
CA LYS A 352 11.60 57.51 4.75
C LYS A 352 10.20 58.10 4.76
N LYS A 353 9.21 57.41 5.34
CA LYS A 353 7.94 58.01 5.76
C LYS A 353 8.02 58.42 7.23
N THR A 354 7.99 59.72 7.46
CA THR A 354 7.88 60.35 8.77
C THR A 354 6.44 60.24 9.27
N PHE A 355 6.26 59.71 10.47
CA PHE A 355 5.00 59.78 11.23
C PHE A 355 4.88 61.12 11.91
N ARG A 356 3.84 61.88 11.61
CA ARG A 356 3.36 63.05 12.38
C ARG A 356 2.36 62.53 13.40
N LYS A 357 2.66 62.74 14.69
CA LYS A 357 1.66 62.75 15.79
C LYS A 357 0.86 64.04 15.69
N SER A 358 -0.41 63.95 15.80
CA SER A 358 -1.30 65.09 16.16
C SER A 358 -2.23 64.62 17.28
N ALA A 359 -2.38 65.52 18.18
CA ALA A 359 -3.05 65.57 19.49
C ALA A 359 -4.44 64.95 19.57
#